data_dc4f078f5493311a3686a9bd258f31bf
#
_entry.id   dc4f078f5493311a3686a9bd258f31bf
#
_cell.length_a   1.000
_cell.length_b   1.000
_cell.length_c   1.000
_cell.angle_alpha   90.00
_cell.angle_beta   90.00
_cell.angle_gamma   90.00
#
_symmetry.space_group_name_H-M   'P 1'
#
loop_
_entity.id
_entity.type
_entity.pdbx_description
1 polymer ?
#
loop_
_entity_poly.entity_id
_entity_poly.type
_entity_poly.pdbx_seq_one_letter_code
_entity_poly.pdbx_strand_id
1 'polypeptide(L)'
;MITHKLKILAISQVYYPDTASVSQHLTDLLENLANKGHDVTVFSSKRDYENSKINYPKYELINNVKIHRITNTSFGKKNKISRLIDFFTFNVLIFFKLLFIKNNNYNLIIGMTSPPLLSYIGLKLAIFKKIKFVYWTMDLQPELSIVANYINDGSKAAQLLQKRGDYIFKFSDKIITLDSFMKKHIINRIGKVKKKIDIIPVWPVLNKLYVGERLSNPFRLQNNFKDKIVIMYSGNHSVMHPLTTLLDAAVILRDDPRYLFVHIGGGVKLNEVIEYKEKYNLKNILTLPYQPREYIHISLASADIQVVSLGDNCSGFTHPNKIYGSMFVGKPILYIGPHDSHISEILDKCPGNISVRHGETNLLVESLISFSKKSEQDINLIGHNNKIFANKFFHPKKLIKKMIKSIESVVN
;
A
#
# COMPACT_ATOMS: atom_id res chain seq x y z
N MET A 1 21.48 15.67 20.99
CA MET A 1 22.31 15.51 19.78
C MET A 1 21.79 16.50 18.75
N ILE A 2 22.59 17.47 18.36
CA ILE A 2 22.28 18.43 17.30
C ILE A 2 22.37 17.61 16.00
N THR A 3 21.21 17.16 15.49
CA THR A 3 21.16 16.48 14.19
C THR A 3 21.44 17.53 13.12
N HIS A 4 22.52 17.36 12.36
CA HIS A 4 22.80 18.23 11.20
C HIS A 4 21.54 18.31 10.33
N LYS A 5 21.13 19.53 9.99
CA LYS A 5 20.01 19.79 9.09
C LYS A 5 20.37 19.22 7.70
N LEU A 6 19.63 18.20 7.25
CA LEU A 6 19.80 17.60 5.93
C LEU A 6 18.95 18.32 4.89
N LYS A 7 19.45 18.39 3.67
CA LYS A 7 18.69 18.75 2.46
C LYS A 7 18.30 17.48 1.74
N ILE A 8 17.02 17.14 1.81
CA ILE A 8 16.46 15.85 1.33
C ILE A 8 15.59 16.09 0.11
N LEU A 9 15.83 15.31 -0.95
CA LEU A 9 14.99 15.25 -2.12
C LEU A 9 14.28 13.91 -2.18
N ALA A 10 12.96 13.89 -2.25
CA ALA A 10 12.18 12.70 -2.59
C ALA A 10 11.78 12.74 -4.07
N ILE A 11 11.79 11.58 -4.73
CA ILE A 11 11.31 11.43 -6.10
C ILE A 11 10.23 10.37 -6.15
N SER A 12 9.02 10.75 -6.57
CA SER A 12 7.85 9.88 -6.70
C SER A 12 6.89 10.45 -7.73
N GLN A 13 6.24 9.62 -8.53
CA GLN A 13 5.21 10.11 -9.44
C GLN A 13 3.99 10.64 -8.68
N VAL A 14 3.67 10.02 -7.55
CA VAL A 14 2.50 10.35 -6.74
C VAL A 14 2.90 11.01 -5.43
N TYR A 15 2.22 12.06 -5.05
CA TYR A 15 2.37 12.76 -3.79
C TYR A 15 1.06 13.47 -3.43
N TYR A 16 0.94 13.98 -2.21
CA TYR A 16 -0.25 14.73 -1.76
C TYR A 16 -0.77 15.70 -2.83
N PRO A 17 -2.09 15.75 -3.07
CA PRO A 17 -3.19 15.09 -2.35
C PRO A 17 -3.65 13.73 -2.93
N ASP A 18 -2.84 13.07 -3.78
CA ASP A 18 -3.17 11.74 -4.30
C ASP A 18 -3.52 10.75 -3.18
N THR A 19 -4.53 9.91 -3.40
CA THR A 19 -5.00 8.90 -2.43
C THR A 19 -4.27 7.56 -2.52
N ALA A 20 -3.34 7.41 -3.45
CA ALA A 20 -2.52 6.21 -3.58
C ALA A 20 -1.72 5.93 -2.29
N SER A 21 -1.60 4.66 -1.88
CA SER A 21 -0.91 4.27 -0.65
C SER A 21 0.52 4.82 -0.57
N VAL A 22 1.28 4.76 -1.68
CA VAL A 22 2.63 5.34 -1.78
C VAL A 22 2.63 6.83 -1.47
N SER A 23 1.66 7.58 -2.03
CA SER A 23 1.51 9.01 -1.79
C SER A 23 1.28 9.33 -0.33
N GLN A 24 0.33 8.64 0.31
CA GLN A 24 -0.06 8.89 1.69
C GLN A 24 1.11 8.65 2.66
N HIS A 25 1.82 7.52 2.52
CA HIS A 25 2.96 7.21 3.39
C HIS A 25 4.16 8.11 3.14
N LEU A 26 4.42 8.48 1.87
CA LEU A 26 5.49 9.42 1.54
C LEU A 26 5.18 10.82 2.11
N THR A 27 3.94 11.27 2.02
CA THR A 27 3.50 12.55 2.61
C THR A 27 3.76 12.56 4.12
N ASP A 28 3.26 11.56 4.84
CA ASP A 28 3.48 11.44 6.29
C ASP A 28 4.98 11.46 6.64
N LEU A 29 5.81 10.73 5.89
CA LEU A 29 7.26 10.70 6.13
C LEU A 29 7.90 12.06 5.91
N LEU A 30 7.63 12.70 4.76
CA LEU A 30 8.29 13.96 4.38
C LEU A 30 7.88 15.11 5.30
N GLU A 31 6.62 15.18 5.70
CA GLU A 31 6.14 16.16 6.68
C GLU A 31 6.82 15.97 8.05
N ASN A 32 7.00 14.73 8.51
CA ASN A 32 7.71 14.45 9.76
C ASN A 32 9.20 14.77 9.67
N LEU A 33 9.86 14.55 8.53
CA LEU A 33 11.24 14.98 8.29
C LEU A 33 11.36 16.51 8.31
N ALA A 34 10.43 17.22 7.64
CA ALA A 34 10.40 18.68 7.63
C ALA A 34 10.14 19.25 9.04
N ASN A 35 9.19 18.67 9.78
CA ASN A 35 8.91 19.05 11.18
C ASN A 35 10.09 18.79 12.13
N LYS A 36 10.97 17.85 11.80
CA LYS A 36 12.23 17.61 12.53
C LYS A 36 13.31 18.65 12.21
N GLY A 37 13.07 19.54 11.24
CA GLY A 37 13.96 20.64 10.86
C GLY A 37 14.81 20.40 9.62
N HIS A 38 14.59 19.29 8.90
CA HIS A 38 15.25 19.06 7.61
C HIS A 38 14.67 19.96 6.51
N ASP A 39 15.47 20.28 5.50
CA ASP A 39 15.01 20.95 4.28
C ASP A 39 14.54 19.89 3.27
N VAL A 40 13.22 19.76 3.13
CA VAL A 40 12.62 18.66 2.38
C VAL A 40 11.98 19.18 1.10
N THR A 41 12.35 18.56 -0.02
CA THR A 41 11.77 18.80 -1.33
C THR A 41 11.24 17.50 -1.92
N VAL A 42 10.12 17.55 -2.64
CA VAL A 42 9.63 16.41 -3.42
C VAL A 42 9.41 16.79 -4.87
N PHE A 43 9.84 15.93 -5.80
CA PHE A 43 9.48 15.99 -7.21
C PHE A 43 8.39 14.96 -7.50
N SER A 44 7.23 15.41 -7.98
CA SER A 44 6.08 14.56 -8.29
C SER A 44 5.40 14.97 -9.60
N SER A 45 4.39 14.21 -10.04
CA SER A 45 3.56 14.59 -11.19
C SER A 45 2.65 15.77 -10.86
N LYS A 46 2.37 16.59 -11.87
CA LYS A 46 1.37 17.67 -11.79
C LYS A 46 -0.06 17.14 -11.89
N ARG A 47 -0.26 15.91 -12.35
CA ARG A 47 -1.57 15.30 -12.57
C ARG A 47 -1.89 14.31 -11.46
N ASP A 48 -3.15 14.28 -11.07
CA ASP A 48 -3.68 13.26 -10.17
C ASP A 48 -3.57 11.86 -10.80
N TYR A 49 -3.27 10.88 -9.97
CA TYR A 49 -3.01 9.51 -10.42
C TYR A 49 -4.29 8.75 -10.81
N GLU A 50 -5.41 9.04 -10.14
CA GLU A 50 -6.70 8.40 -10.43
C GLU A 50 -7.50 9.20 -11.47
N ASN A 51 -7.48 10.53 -11.38
CA ASN A 51 -8.24 11.42 -12.25
C ASN A 51 -7.33 12.40 -13.01
N SER A 52 -6.96 12.03 -14.24
CA SER A 52 -6.09 12.82 -15.11
C SER A 52 -6.60 14.24 -15.44
N LYS A 53 -7.85 14.55 -15.15
CA LYS A 53 -8.42 15.90 -15.34
C LYS A 53 -7.99 16.87 -14.23
N ILE A 54 -7.61 16.35 -13.05
CA ILE A 54 -7.16 17.17 -11.93
C ILE A 54 -5.70 17.59 -12.16
N ASN A 55 -5.47 18.90 -12.07
CA ASN A 55 -4.14 19.52 -12.16
C ASN A 55 -3.80 20.20 -10.86
N TYR A 56 -2.61 19.90 -10.34
CA TYR A 56 -2.07 20.56 -9.15
C TYR A 56 -1.17 21.74 -9.53
N PRO A 57 -0.95 22.72 -8.65
CA PRO A 57 0.01 23.80 -8.86
C PRO A 57 1.44 23.27 -9.09
N LYS A 58 2.22 23.99 -9.91
CA LYS A 58 3.59 23.59 -10.26
C LYS A 58 4.54 23.61 -9.05
N TYR A 59 4.32 24.57 -8.13
CA TYR A 59 5.11 24.77 -6.92
C TYR A 59 4.16 25.04 -5.76
N GLU A 60 4.39 24.35 -4.65
CA GLU A 60 3.65 24.56 -3.39
C GLU A 60 4.59 24.33 -2.20
N LEU A 61 4.26 24.98 -1.09
CA LEU A 61 4.82 24.70 0.22
C LEU A 61 3.68 24.22 1.12
N ILE A 62 3.66 22.95 1.46
CA ILE A 62 2.63 22.34 2.31
C ILE A 62 3.32 21.66 3.48
N ASN A 63 2.94 21.99 4.71
CA ASN A 63 3.49 21.42 5.93
C ASN A 63 5.03 21.40 5.96
N ASN A 64 5.65 22.51 5.53
CA ASN A 64 7.10 22.72 5.40
C ASN A 64 7.80 21.83 4.35
N VAL A 65 7.07 21.13 3.49
CA VAL A 65 7.60 20.38 2.35
C VAL A 65 7.49 21.20 1.07
N LYS A 66 8.60 21.40 0.37
CA LYS A 66 8.65 22.06 -0.93
C LYS A 66 8.25 21.08 -2.04
N ILE A 67 7.12 21.31 -2.68
CA ILE A 67 6.58 20.43 -3.71
C ILE A 67 6.85 21.06 -5.09
N HIS A 68 7.57 20.33 -5.92
CA HIS A 68 7.83 20.71 -7.32
C HIS A 68 7.17 19.68 -8.24
N ARG A 69 6.10 20.08 -8.94
CA ARG A 69 5.37 19.18 -9.82
C ARG A 69 5.81 19.32 -11.28
N ILE A 70 5.94 18.17 -11.91
CA ILE A 70 6.42 18.02 -13.30
C ILE A 70 5.21 17.81 -14.19
N THR A 71 5.14 18.62 -15.26
CA THR A 71 4.09 18.53 -16.27
C THR A 71 4.42 17.42 -17.26
N ASN A 72 4.05 16.18 -16.94
CA ASN A 72 4.17 15.02 -17.82
C ASN A 72 2.84 14.74 -18.54
N THR A 73 2.85 13.84 -19.52
CA THR A 73 1.63 13.35 -20.13
C THR A 73 0.75 12.63 -19.08
N SER A 74 -0.55 12.69 -19.27
CA SER A 74 -1.52 12.00 -18.42
C SER A 74 -2.70 11.55 -19.25
N PHE A 75 -2.49 10.48 -20.03
CA PHE A 75 -3.54 9.82 -20.81
C PHE A 75 -4.42 8.93 -19.93
N GLY A 76 -4.02 8.71 -18.68
CA GLY A 76 -4.75 7.95 -17.69
C GLY A 76 -4.60 6.43 -17.82
N LYS A 77 -5.46 5.71 -17.08
CA LYS A 77 -5.36 4.25 -16.93
C LYS A 77 -6.19 3.45 -17.97
N LYS A 78 -6.69 4.10 -19.03
CA LYS A 78 -7.61 3.48 -19.98
C LYS A 78 -7.00 2.25 -20.70
N ASN A 79 -5.71 2.31 -21.00
CA ASN A 79 -5.00 1.17 -21.61
C ASN A 79 -3.53 1.12 -21.18
N LYS A 80 -2.87 -0.03 -21.46
CA LYS A 80 -1.47 -0.27 -21.07
C LYS A 80 -0.49 0.71 -21.74
N ILE A 81 -0.75 1.06 -23.01
CA ILE A 81 0.14 1.95 -23.80
C ILE A 81 0.12 3.36 -23.24
N SER A 82 -1.05 3.92 -22.98
CA SER A 82 -1.21 5.25 -22.37
C SER A 82 -0.43 5.34 -21.06
N ARG A 83 -0.53 4.34 -20.21
CA ARG A 83 0.19 4.29 -18.94
C ARG A 83 1.71 4.21 -19.13
N LEU A 84 2.19 3.46 -20.12
CA LEU A 84 3.62 3.39 -20.44
C LEU A 84 4.16 4.73 -20.92
N ILE A 85 3.40 5.45 -21.76
CA ILE A 85 3.78 6.80 -22.21
C ILE A 85 3.87 7.77 -21.03
N ASP A 86 2.90 7.74 -20.12
CA ASP A 86 2.90 8.58 -18.93
C ASP A 86 4.12 8.30 -18.03
N PHE A 87 4.47 7.04 -17.85
CA PHE A 87 5.68 6.65 -17.11
C PHE A 87 6.95 7.09 -17.82
N PHE A 88 7.02 6.91 -19.13
CA PHE A 88 8.18 7.29 -19.92
C PHE A 88 8.43 8.81 -19.87
N THR A 89 7.40 9.61 -20.14
CA THR A 89 7.51 11.08 -20.13
C THR A 89 7.89 11.61 -18.76
N PHE A 90 7.30 11.04 -17.68
CA PHE A 90 7.68 11.42 -16.32
C PHE A 90 9.15 11.09 -16.03
N ASN A 91 9.63 9.89 -16.40
CA ASN A 91 11.01 9.47 -16.18
C ASN A 91 12.01 10.35 -16.95
N VAL A 92 11.70 10.71 -18.20
CA VAL A 92 12.55 11.60 -19.01
C VAL A 92 12.63 13.00 -18.38
N LEU A 93 11.51 13.56 -17.98
CA LEU A 93 11.47 14.89 -17.37
C LEU A 93 12.16 14.93 -16.00
N ILE A 94 12.01 13.89 -15.19
CA ILE A 94 12.77 13.74 -13.93
C ILE A 94 14.26 13.66 -14.20
N PHE A 95 14.69 12.89 -15.22
CA PHE A 95 16.11 12.80 -15.58
C PHE A 95 16.71 14.19 -15.85
N PHE A 96 16.08 14.99 -16.71
CA PHE A 96 16.56 16.34 -16.99
C PHE A 96 16.51 17.23 -15.74
N LYS A 97 15.42 17.15 -14.95
CA LYS A 97 15.30 17.92 -13.72
C LYS A 97 16.42 17.61 -12.73
N LEU A 98 16.76 16.34 -12.55
CA LEU A 98 17.85 15.89 -11.68
C LEU A 98 19.24 16.23 -12.24
N LEU A 99 19.40 16.18 -13.57
CA LEU A 99 20.66 16.51 -14.23
C LEU A 99 21.08 17.97 -13.95
N PHE A 100 20.13 18.90 -13.97
CA PHE A 100 20.37 20.32 -13.73
C PHE A 100 20.38 20.74 -12.25
N ILE A 101 20.22 19.82 -11.31
CA ILE A 101 20.42 20.11 -9.87
C ILE A 101 21.91 20.37 -9.63
N LYS A 102 22.24 21.46 -8.90
CA LYS A 102 23.61 21.72 -8.45
C LYS A 102 24.04 20.67 -7.41
N ASN A 103 25.31 20.27 -7.44
CA ASN A 103 25.84 19.16 -6.62
C ASN A 103 25.61 19.31 -5.10
N ASN A 104 25.60 20.53 -4.58
CA ASN A 104 25.47 20.79 -3.15
C ASN A 104 24.04 21.14 -2.70
N ASN A 105 23.03 20.96 -3.58
CA ASN A 105 21.66 21.30 -3.25
C ASN A 105 21.00 20.26 -2.32
N TYR A 106 21.44 19.01 -2.38
CA TYR A 106 20.88 17.93 -1.57
C TYR A 106 21.97 17.02 -1.01
N ASN A 107 21.75 16.54 0.21
CA ASN A 107 22.62 15.54 0.87
C ASN A 107 22.14 14.12 0.59
N LEU A 108 20.83 13.97 0.36
CA LEU A 108 20.16 12.68 0.25
C LEU A 108 19.02 12.72 -0.77
N ILE A 109 18.89 11.64 -1.56
CA ILE A 109 17.74 11.38 -2.40
C ILE A 109 17.00 10.15 -1.87
N ILE A 110 15.67 10.25 -1.69
CA ILE A 110 14.78 9.14 -1.41
C ILE A 110 14.07 8.75 -2.71
N GLY A 111 14.30 7.53 -3.19
CA GLY A 111 13.64 7.00 -4.37
C GLY A 111 12.54 6.01 -4.01
N MET A 112 11.40 6.12 -4.72
CA MET A 112 10.23 5.24 -4.59
C MET A 112 10.16 4.23 -5.74
N THR A 113 9.32 3.20 -5.61
CA THR A 113 9.16 2.14 -6.61
C THR A 113 8.35 2.54 -7.85
N SER A 114 7.51 3.55 -7.75
CA SER A 114 6.61 3.97 -8.84
C SER A 114 6.97 5.36 -9.38
N PRO A 115 7.06 5.51 -10.71
CA PRO A 115 6.94 4.49 -11.76
C PRO A 115 8.20 3.61 -11.87
N PRO A 116 8.12 2.47 -12.60
CA PRO A 116 9.30 1.66 -12.90
C PRO A 116 10.44 2.52 -13.50
N LEU A 117 11.69 2.19 -13.17
CA LEU A 117 12.92 2.89 -13.57
C LEU A 117 13.18 4.24 -12.90
N LEU A 118 12.22 4.87 -12.22
CA LEU A 118 12.41 6.16 -11.56
C LEU A 118 13.63 6.14 -10.62
N SER A 119 13.66 5.16 -9.71
CA SER A 119 14.75 5.05 -8.74
C SER A 119 16.08 4.63 -9.38
N TYR A 120 16.06 3.94 -10.52
CA TYR A 120 17.28 3.67 -11.29
C TYR A 120 17.90 4.96 -11.83
N ILE A 121 17.07 5.83 -12.42
CA ILE A 121 17.50 7.15 -12.92
C ILE A 121 18.00 8.01 -11.75
N GLY A 122 17.23 8.06 -10.66
CA GLY A 122 17.60 8.81 -9.46
C GLY A 122 18.92 8.37 -8.87
N LEU A 123 19.13 7.06 -8.74
CA LEU A 123 20.38 6.50 -8.20
C LEU A 123 21.58 6.78 -9.11
N LYS A 124 21.44 6.63 -10.44
CA LYS A 124 22.53 6.93 -11.39
C LYS A 124 22.99 8.39 -11.24
N LEU A 125 22.05 9.31 -11.17
CA LEU A 125 22.36 10.73 -10.99
C LEU A 125 22.86 11.05 -9.58
N ALA A 126 22.37 10.37 -8.55
CA ALA A 126 22.88 10.48 -7.18
C ALA A 126 24.36 10.06 -7.12
N ILE A 127 24.71 8.93 -7.70
CA ILE A 127 26.13 8.46 -7.79
C ILE A 127 27.00 9.49 -8.54
N PHE A 128 26.55 9.95 -9.71
CA PHE A 128 27.28 10.94 -10.50
C PHE A 128 27.52 12.25 -9.73
N LYS A 129 26.54 12.68 -8.94
CA LYS A 129 26.60 13.91 -8.13
C LYS A 129 27.16 13.70 -6.72
N LYS A 130 27.56 12.49 -6.37
CA LYS A 130 28.04 12.10 -5.02
C LYS A 130 27.02 12.41 -3.90
N ILE A 131 25.72 12.24 -4.19
CA ILE A 131 24.61 12.40 -3.26
C ILE A 131 24.24 11.01 -2.75
N LYS A 132 23.93 10.88 -1.45
CA LYS A 132 23.44 9.62 -0.85
C LYS A 132 22.08 9.22 -1.39
N PHE A 133 21.80 7.91 -1.50
CA PHE A 133 20.56 7.40 -2.04
C PHE A 133 19.94 6.34 -1.13
N VAL A 134 18.70 6.61 -0.69
CA VAL A 134 17.85 5.66 0.04
C VAL A 134 16.77 5.16 -0.90
N TYR A 135 16.66 3.85 -1.05
CA TYR A 135 15.59 3.23 -1.80
C TYR A 135 14.51 2.70 -0.85
N TRP A 136 13.33 3.32 -0.87
CA TRP A 136 12.17 2.82 -0.15
C TRP A 136 11.30 1.99 -1.08
N THR A 137 11.40 0.66 -0.94
CA THR A 137 10.70 -0.27 -1.81
C THR A 137 9.35 -0.65 -1.21
N MET A 138 8.28 -0.38 -1.97
CA MET A 138 6.91 -0.76 -1.65
C MET A 138 6.49 -2.02 -2.39
N ASP A 139 6.95 -2.17 -3.62
CA ASP A 139 6.71 -3.31 -4.50
C ASP A 139 7.98 -3.64 -5.27
N LEU A 140 8.14 -4.87 -5.74
CA LEU A 140 9.32 -5.27 -6.52
C LEU A 140 9.01 -5.44 -8.01
N GLN A 141 9.99 -5.09 -8.82
CA GLN A 141 9.97 -5.27 -10.27
C GLN A 141 11.09 -6.25 -10.67
N PRO A 142 10.86 -7.11 -11.66
CA PRO A 142 9.72 -7.18 -12.61
C PRO A 142 8.50 -7.93 -12.10
N GLU A 143 8.55 -8.59 -10.94
CA GLU A 143 7.54 -9.53 -10.42
C GLU A 143 6.13 -8.93 -10.45
N LEU A 144 5.98 -7.69 -9.94
CA LEU A 144 4.70 -6.98 -9.99
C LEU A 144 4.16 -6.83 -11.42
N SER A 145 5.03 -6.47 -12.37
CA SER A 145 4.62 -6.27 -13.77
C SER A 145 4.27 -7.57 -14.47
N ILE A 146 4.92 -8.68 -14.10
CA ILE A 146 4.63 -10.03 -14.62
C ILE A 146 3.27 -10.50 -14.12
N VAL A 147 3.01 -10.45 -12.82
CA VAL A 147 1.73 -10.87 -12.24
C VAL A 147 0.58 -9.97 -12.70
N ALA A 148 0.84 -8.69 -12.95
CA ALA A 148 -0.14 -7.77 -13.53
C ALA A 148 -0.35 -7.98 -15.04
N ASN A 149 0.32 -8.94 -15.67
CA ASN A 149 0.27 -9.20 -17.12
C ASN A 149 0.63 -7.97 -17.99
N TYR A 150 1.50 -7.08 -17.48
CA TYR A 150 2.06 -5.98 -18.29
C TYR A 150 3.20 -6.46 -19.17
N ILE A 151 3.98 -7.43 -18.70
CA ILE A 151 5.10 -8.04 -19.40
C ILE A 151 5.09 -9.55 -19.17
N ASN A 152 5.58 -10.32 -20.14
CA ASN A 152 5.74 -11.76 -19.98
C ASN A 152 7.00 -12.07 -19.18
N ASP A 153 6.94 -13.13 -18.37
CA ASP A 153 8.13 -13.67 -17.70
C ASP A 153 9.19 -14.08 -18.73
N GLY A 154 10.47 -13.92 -18.37
CA GLY A 154 11.60 -14.20 -19.24
C GLY A 154 11.76 -13.27 -20.45
N SER A 155 10.83 -12.33 -20.70
CA SER A 155 10.91 -11.37 -21.79
C SER A 155 12.12 -10.41 -21.62
N LYS A 156 12.57 -9.82 -22.75
CA LYS A 156 13.63 -8.77 -22.70
C LYS A 156 13.26 -7.61 -21.77
N ALA A 157 11.97 -7.27 -21.70
CA ALA A 157 11.49 -6.21 -20.81
C ALA A 157 11.60 -6.65 -19.33
N ALA A 158 11.23 -7.88 -18.99
CA ALA A 158 11.38 -8.43 -17.64
C ALA A 158 12.84 -8.48 -17.22
N GLN A 159 13.72 -9.01 -18.08
CA GLN A 159 15.18 -9.04 -17.84
C GLN A 159 15.77 -7.64 -17.65
N LEU A 160 15.32 -6.66 -18.44
CA LEU A 160 15.77 -5.27 -18.30
C LEU A 160 15.36 -4.69 -16.96
N LEU A 161 14.07 -4.85 -16.55
CA LEU A 161 13.58 -4.36 -15.26
C LEU A 161 14.30 -5.06 -14.10
N GLN A 162 14.55 -6.36 -14.20
CA GLN A 162 15.29 -7.10 -13.19
C GLN A 162 16.72 -6.57 -13.05
N LYS A 163 17.48 -6.45 -14.15
CA LYS A 163 18.84 -5.90 -14.13
C LYS A 163 18.90 -4.50 -13.52
N ARG A 164 17.90 -3.64 -13.82
CA ARG A 164 17.83 -2.28 -13.26
C ARG A 164 17.46 -2.30 -11.77
N GLY A 165 16.52 -3.17 -11.36
CA GLY A 165 16.19 -3.39 -9.97
C GLY A 165 17.38 -3.90 -9.16
N ASP A 166 18.10 -4.90 -9.67
CA ASP A 166 19.31 -5.43 -9.04
C ASP A 166 20.42 -4.38 -8.89
N TYR A 167 20.54 -3.51 -9.89
CA TYR A 167 21.45 -2.35 -9.81
C TYR A 167 21.06 -1.41 -8.66
N ILE A 168 19.75 -1.09 -8.52
CA ILE A 168 19.27 -0.25 -7.43
C ILE A 168 19.60 -0.92 -6.08
N PHE A 169 19.32 -2.20 -5.92
CA PHE A 169 19.60 -2.91 -4.68
C PHE A 169 21.09 -2.98 -4.34
N LYS A 170 21.97 -3.15 -5.34
CA LYS A 170 23.42 -3.24 -5.14
C LYS A 170 24.06 -1.90 -4.76
N PHE A 171 23.62 -0.81 -5.37
CA PHE A 171 24.31 0.46 -5.30
C PHE A 171 23.64 1.53 -4.43
N SER A 172 22.40 1.33 -3.96
CA SER A 172 21.80 2.22 -2.96
C SER A 172 22.60 2.19 -1.65
N ASP A 173 22.74 3.33 -0.99
CA ASP A 173 23.38 3.43 0.33
C ASP A 173 22.55 2.71 1.40
N LYS A 174 21.21 2.74 1.26
CA LYS A 174 20.26 2.06 2.13
C LYS A 174 19.05 1.58 1.34
N ILE A 175 18.55 0.40 1.71
CA ILE A 175 17.25 -0.13 1.24
C ILE A 175 16.33 -0.23 2.44
N ILE A 176 15.09 0.25 2.29
CA ILE A 176 14.04 0.09 3.27
C ILE A 176 12.94 -0.75 2.62
N THR A 177 12.63 -1.89 3.21
CA THR A 177 11.64 -2.85 2.74
C THR A 177 10.57 -3.06 3.79
N LEU A 178 9.42 -3.61 3.41
CA LEU A 178 8.24 -3.63 4.28
C LEU A 178 8.19 -4.85 5.20
N ASP A 179 8.75 -5.98 4.77
CA ASP A 179 8.70 -7.23 5.53
C ASP A 179 9.91 -8.13 5.31
N SER A 180 9.95 -9.24 6.04
CA SER A 180 11.01 -10.25 6.00
C SER A 180 11.06 -11.01 4.69
N PHE A 181 9.91 -11.29 4.07
CA PHE A 181 9.80 -12.00 2.78
C PHE A 181 10.38 -11.16 1.65
N MET A 182 10.03 -9.87 1.61
CA MET A 182 10.58 -8.93 0.64
C MET A 182 12.10 -8.79 0.80
N LYS A 183 12.61 -8.71 2.05
CA LYS A 183 14.04 -8.72 2.31
C LYS A 183 14.71 -10.00 1.84
N LYS A 184 14.11 -11.17 2.12
CA LYS A 184 14.60 -12.49 1.68
C LYS A 184 14.66 -12.56 0.15
N HIS A 185 13.59 -12.09 -0.52
CA HIS A 185 13.52 -12.04 -1.98
C HIS A 185 14.64 -11.18 -2.58
N ILE A 186 14.86 -9.96 -2.04
CA ILE A 186 15.96 -9.09 -2.47
C ILE A 186 17.33 -9.76 -2.28
N ILE A 187 17.57 -10.38 -1.11
CA ILE A 187 18.84 -11.06 -0.82
C ILE A 187 19.08 -12.23 -1.77
N ASN A 188 18.05 -13.00 -2.12
CA ASN A 188 18.16 -14.09 -3.08
C ASN A 188 18.54 -13.59 -4.48
N ARG A 189 18.05 -12.40 -4.89
CA ARG A 189 18.38 -11.79 -6.19
C ARG A 189 19.81 -11.26 -6.28
N ILE A 190 20.31 -10.64 -5.22
CA ILE A 190 21.55 -9.86 -5.30
C ILE A 190 22.68 -10.35 -4.37
N GLY A 191 22.44 -11.37 -3.55
CA GLY A 191 23.42 -11.91 -2.61
C GLY A 191 23.59 -11.09 -1.33
N LYS A 192 24.74 -11.20 -0.68
CA LYS A 192 24.99 -10.69 0.68
C LYS A 192 25.06 -9.16 0.76
N VAL A 193 23.91 -8.50 0.95
CA VAL A 193 23.83 -7.05 1.31
C VAL A 193 23.01 -6.82 2.59
N LYS A 194 22.97 -7.80 3.50
CA LYS A 194 22.12 -7.77 4.71
C LYS A 194 22.21 -6.48 5.55
N LYS A 195 23.41 -5.89 5.63
CA LYS A 195 23.67 -4.70 6.46
C LYS A 195 22.98 -3.42 5.94
N LYS A 196 22.59 -3.39 4.64
CA LYS A 196 21.99 -2.21 4.00
C LYS A 196 20.47 -2.25 3.96
N ILE A 197 19.82 -3.37 4.37
CA ILE A 197 18.37 -3.58 4.24
C ILE A 197 17.72 -3.51 5.61
N ASP A 198 16.95 -2.45 5.83
CA ASP A 198 16.12 -2.30 7.02
C ASP A 198 14.69 -2.75 6.71
N ILE A 199 14.07 -3.47 7.66
CA ILE A 199 12.66 -3.84 7.60
C ILE A 199 11.88 -2.82 8.40
N ILE A 200 11.06 -2.03 7.70
CA ILE A 200 10.17 -1.04 8.31
C ILE A 200 8.83 -1.11 7.60
N PRO A 201 7.82 -1.76 8.19
CA PRO A 201 6.48 -1.80 7.63
C PRO A 201 5.92 -0.40 7.46
N VAL A 202 4.92 -0.27 6.60
CA VAL A 202 4.12 0.95 6.58
C VAL A 202 3.17 0.97 7.78
N TRP A 203 2.67 2.16 8.07
CA TRP A 203 1.76 2.42 9.20
C TRP A 203 0.33 2.63 8.72
N PRO A 204 -0.68 2.44 9.59
CA PRO A 204 -2.05 2.79 9.24
C PRO A 204 -2.18 4.30 9.00
N VAL A 205 -2.75 4.66 7.85
CA VAL A 205 -2.98 6.06 7.46
C VAL A 205 -4.35 6.49 8.00
N LEU A 206 -4.45 6.56 9.33
CA LEU A 206 -5.67 6.95 10.03
C LEU A 206 -5.41 8.17 10.90
N ASN A 207 -6.17 9.23 10.69
CA ASN A 207 -6.04 10.47 11.50
C ASN A 207 -6.69 10.33 12.87
N LYS A 208 -7.73 9.49 12.97
CA LYS A 208 -8.53 9.27 14.18
C LYS A 208 -8.95 7.80 14.26
N LEU A 209 -9.41 7.37 15.41
CA LEU A 209 -10.13 6.10 15.59
C LEU A 209 -11.59 6.38 15.84
N TYR A 210 -12.46 5.58 15.29
CA TYR A 210 -13.87 5.62 15.65
C TYR A 210 -14.04 5.10 17.09
N VAL A 211 -14.76 5.84 17.90
CA VAL A 211 -15.13 5.47 19.27
C VAL A 211 -16.66 5.52 19.33
N GLY A 212 -17.27 4.37 19.41
CA GLY A 212 -18.73 4.24 19.44
C GLY A 212 -19.15 2.78 19.27
N GLU A 213 -20.42 2.52 19.53
CA GLU A 213 -20.99 1.20 19.39
C GLU A 213 -21.13 0.79 17.93
N ARG A 214 -21.16 -0.53 17.70
CA ARG A 214 -21.27 -1.15 16.38
C ARG A 214 -22.51 -0.65 15.62
N LEU A 215 -23.68 -0.72 16.23
CA LEU A 215 -24.95 -0.40 15.57
C LEU A 215 -25.17 1.09 15.36
N SER A 216 -24.56 1.95 16.18
CA SER A 216 -24.63 3.41 16.04
C SER A 216 -23.56 3.99 15.10
N ASN A 217 -22.72 3.15 14.48
CA ASN A 217 -21.71 3.62 13.54
C ASN A 217 -22.37 4.37 12.38
N PRO A 218 -22.01 5.64 12.10
CA PRO A 218 -22.65 6.46 11.07
C PRO A 218 -22.60 5.83 9.67
N PHE A 219 -21.52 5.13 9.32
CA PHE A 219 -21.40 4.46 8.03
C PHE A 219 -22.34 3.26 7.91
N ARG A 220 -22.58 2.51 9.01
CA ARG A 220 -23.59 1.43 9.04
C ARG A 220 -24.99 1.98 8.85
N LEU A 221 -25.33 3.07 9.53
CA LEU A 221 -26.62 3.71 9.44
C LEU A 221 -26.88 4.25 8.04
N GLN A 222 -25.92 5.01 7.48
CA GLN A 222 -26.00 5.58 6.14
C GLN A 222 -26.19 4.53 5.03
N ASN A 223 -25.56 3.35 5.18
CA ASN A 223 -25.59 2.29 4.17
C ASN A 223 -26.59 1.18 4.53
N ASN A 224 -27.41 1.37 5.56
CA ASN A 224 -28.45 0.43 5.98
C ASN A 224 -27.93 -0.99 6.25
N PHE A 225 -26.76 -1.10 6.90
CA PHE A 225 -26.17 -2.41 7.24
C PHE A 225 -26.96 -3.14 8.34
N LYS A 226 -27.70 -2.38 9.17
CA LYS A 226 -28.50 -2.91 10.28
C LYS A 226 -27.66 -3.85 11.18
N ASP A 227 -28.21 -4.98 11.52
CA ASP A 227 -27.63 -6.06 12.33
C ASP A 227 -26.81 -7.09 11.53
N LYS A 228 -26.72 -6.91 10.21
CA LYS A 228 -25.98 -7.84 9.33
C LYS A 228 -24.51 -7.97 9.72
N ILE A 229 -23.97 -9.17 9.49
CA ILE A 229 -22.55 -9.45 9.58
C ILE A 229 -21.87 -8.89 8.32
N VAL A 230 -21.13 -7.81 8.50
CA VAL A 230 -20.48 -7.10 7.40
C VAL A 230 -19.06 -7.61 7.21
N ILE A 231 -18.83 -8.30 6.09
CA ILE A 231 -17.53 -8.78 5.63
C ILE A 231 -17.02 -7.76 4.62
N MET A 232 -15.98 -6.99 4.97
CA MET A 232 -15.58 -5.81 4.20
C MET A 232 -14.20 -5.92 3.59
N TYR A 233 -14.10 -5.74 2.28
CA TYR A 233 -12.86 -5.46 1.58
C TYR A 233 -12.81 -3.97 1.25
N SER A 234 -11.82 -3.25 1.78
CA SER A 234 -11.66 -1.81 1.55
C SER A 234 -10.31 -1.48 0.93
N GLY A 235 -10.33 -0.83 -0.24
CA GLY A 235 -9.15 -0.34 -0.95
C GLY A 235 -9.11 -0.74 -2.43
N ASN A 236 -7.91 -0.75 -3.03
CA ASN A 236 -7.72 -1.05 -4.44
C ASN A 236 -7.96 -2.55 -4.74
N HIS A 237 -8.87 -2.83 -5.67
CA HIS A 237 -9.15 -4.15 -6.24
C HIS A 237 -8.14 -4.42 -7.36
N SER A 238 -7.02 -5.03 -7.01
CA SER A 238 -5.93 -5.31 -7.96
C SER A 238 -5.78 -6.81 -8.22
N VAL A 239 -5.07 -7.16 -9.28
CA VAL A 239 -4.74 -8.56 -9.60
C VAL A 239 -3.87 -9.24 -8.53
N MET A 240 -3.17 -8.44 -7.69
CA MET A 240 -2.37 -8.95 -6.57
C MET A 240 -3.22 -9.40 -5.37
N HIS A 241 -4.50 -9.04 -5.37
CA HIS A 241 -5.43 -9.30 -4.28
C HIS A 241 -6.69 -10.00 -4.82
N PRO A 242 -6.59 -11.26 -5.28
CA PRO A 242 -7.73 -12.00 -5.82
C PRO A 242 -8.84 -12.14 -4.78
N LEU A 243 -10.09 -12.00 -5.22
CA LEU A 243 -11.26 -12.07 -4.34
C LEU A 243 -12.24 -13.19 -4.73
N THR A 244 -11.89 -14.02 -5.73
CA THR A 244 -12.76 -15.08 -6.25
C THR A 244 -13.28 -15.99 -5.15
N THR A 245 -12.41 -16.45 -4.23
CA THR A 245 -12.82 -17.28 -3.06
C THR A 245 -13.85 -16.58 -2.17
N LEU A 246 -13.72 -15.25 -1.98
CA LEU A 246 -14.69 -14.45 -1.22
C LEU A 246 -16.01 -14.31 -1.97
N LEU A 247 -15.95 -14.12 -3.29
CA LEU A 247 -17.12 -14.00 -4.15
C LEU A 247 -17.89 -15.32 -4.25
N ASP A 248 -17.19 -16.45 -4.37
CA ASP A 248 -17.79 -17.79 -4.34
C ASP A 248 -18.48 -18.07 -2.99
N ALA A 249 -17.85 -17.64 -1.88
CA ALA A 249 -18.52 -17.73 -0.56
C ALA A 249 -19.79 -16.86 -0.48
N ALA A 250 -19.79 -15.68 -1.11
CA ALA A 250 -20.98 -14.84 -1.20
C ALA A 250 -22.10 -15.49 -2.03
N VAL A 251 -21.75 -16.26 -3.08
CA VAL A 251 -22.73 -17.07 -3.85
C VAL A 251 -23.36 -18.14 -2.99
N ILE A 252 -22.57 -18.89 -2.21
CA ILE A 252 -23.09 -19.95 -1.33
C ILE A 252 -23.98 -19.35 -0.23
N LEU A 253 -23.62 -18.21 0.33
CA LEU A 253 -24.36 -17.55 1.41
C LEU A 253 -25.44 -16.56 0.91
N ARG A 254 -25.82 -16.58 -0.36
CA ARG A 254 -26.72 -15.57 -0.98
C ARG A 254 -28.12 -15.54 -0.37
N ASP A 255 -28.62 -16.70 0.09
CA ASP A 255 -29.96 -16.85 0.64
C ASP A 255 -30.02 -16.64 2.17
N ASP A 256 -28.87 -16.47 2.81
CA ASP A 256 -28.78 -16.13 4.23
C ASP A 256 -28.73 -14.60 4.43
N PRO A 257 -29.81 -13.98 4.92
CA PRO A 257 -29.90 -12.53 5.01
C PRO A 257 -28.96 -11.90 6.04
N ARG A 258 -28.30 -12.72 6.87
CA ARG A 258 -27.37 -12.23 7.91
C ARG A 258 -26.09 -11.68 7.31
N TYR A 259 -25.63 -12.17 6.15
CA TYR A 259 -24.33 -11.80 5.58
C TYR A 259 -24.43 -10.66 4.59
N LEU A 260 -23.48 -9.75 4.67
CA LEU A 260 -23.29 -8.67 3.69
C LEU A 260 -21.80 -8.51 3.35
N PHE A 261 -21.47 -8.74 2.09
CA PHE A 261 -20.13 -8.57 1.54
C PHE A 261 -20.01 -7.16 0.96
N VAL A 262 -19.17 -6.32 1.57
CA VAL A 262 -19.02 -4.92 1.21
C VAL A 262 -17.66 -4.70 0.55
N HIS A 263 -17.67 -4.17 -0.66
CA HIS A 263 -16.48 -3.85 -1.45
C HIS A 263 -16.37 -2.33 -1.59
N ILE A 264 -15.38 -1.72 -0.90
CA ILE A 264 -15.13 -0.28 -0.95
C ILE A 264 -13.89 0.00 -1.79
N GLY A 265 -14.00 0.90 -2.76
CA GLY A 265 -12.86 1.38 -3.53
C GLY A 265 -13.02 1.25 -5.03
N GLY A 266 -11.91 1.05 -5.72
CA GLY A 266 -11.84 0.92 -7.17
C GLY A 266 -10.71 -0.01 -7.59
N GLY A 267 -10.38 -0.02 -8.87
CA GLY A 267 -9.30 -0.84 -9.41
C GLY A 267 -9.80 -1.84 -10.48
N VAL A 268 -8.84 -2.42 -11.20
CA VAL A 268 -9.13 -3.23 -12.40
C VAL A 268 -9.95 -4.50 -12.12
N LYS A 269 -9.90 -4.99 -10.87
CA LYS A 269 -10.64 -6.20 -10.45
C LYS A 269 -12.00 -5.90 -9.79
N LEU A 270 -12.41 -4.62 -9.70
CA LEU A 270 -13.76 -4.30 -9.24
C LEU A 270 -14.83 -4.78 -10.23
N ASN A 271 -14.53 -4.81 -11.52
CA ASN A 271 -15.45 -5.33 -12.53
C ASN A 271 -15.81 -6.81 -12.28
N GLU A 272 -14.86 -7.64 -11.81
CA GLU A 272 -15.12 -9.02 -11.43
C GLU A 272 -16.20 -9.12 -10.34
N VAL A 273 -16.15 -8.22 -9.35
CA VAL A 273 -17.16 -8.16 -8.28
C VAL A 273 -18.54 -7.80 -8.84
N ILE A 274 -18.59 -6.86 -9.78
CA ILE A 274 -19.83 -6.41 -10.42
C ILE A 274 -20.40 -7.55 -11.30
N GLU A 275 -19.56 -8.19 -12.10
CA GLU A 275 -19.93 -9.34 -12.94
C GLU A 275 -20.48 -10.52 -12.12
N TYR A 276 -19.85 -10.85 -10.97
CA TYR A 276 -20.37 -11.87 -10.05
C TYR A 276 -21.74 -11.49 -9.50
N LYS A 277 -21.88 -10.22 -9.04
CA LYS A 277 -23.14 -9.71 -8.51
C LYS A 277 -24.28 -9.84 -9.51
N GLU A 278 -24.03 -9.48 -10.76
CA GLU A 278 -25.03 -9.55 -11.84
C GLU A 278 -25.32 -11.00 -12.24
N LYS A 279 -24.25 -11.79 -12.51
CA LYS A 279 -24.37 -13.19 -12.96
C LYS A 279 -25.18 -14.08 -12.01
N TYR A 280 -24.96 -13.91 -10.71
CA TYR A 280 -25.59 -14.72 -9.67
C TYR A 280 -26.73 -14.02 -8.94
N ASN A 281 -27.12 -12.80 -9.38
CA ASN A 281 -28.16 -11.95 -8.76
C ASN A 281 -27.97 -11.78 -7.24
N LEU A 282 -26.73 -11.40 -6.83
CA LEU A 282 -26.33 -11.36 -5.42
C LEU A 282 -26.82 -10.09 -4.75
N LYS A 283 -27.84 -10.22 -3.89
CA LYS A 283 -28.34 -9.12 -3.03
C LYS A 283 -27.48 -8.90 -1.80
N ASN A 284 -26.61 -9.82 -1.46
CA ASN A 284 -25.67 -9.77 -0.34
C ASN A 284 -24.29 -9.16 -0.71
N ILE A 285 -24.12 -8.61 -1.93
CA ILE A 285 -22.92 -7.85 -2.31
C ILE A 285 -23.28 -6.37 -2.49
N LEU A 286 -22.52 -5.51 -1.82
CA LEU A 286 -22.58 -4.05 -1.96
C LEU A 286 -21.23 -3.50 -2.40
N THR A 287 -21.22 -2.67 -3.46
CA THR A 287 -20.02 -1.95 -3.93
C THR A 287 -20.16 -0.47 -3.63
N LEU A 288 -19.13 0.14 -3.07
CA LEU A 288 -19.08 1.54 -2.69
C LEU A 288 -17.78 2.20 -3.21
N PRO A 289 -17.78 3.50 -3.53
CA PRO A 289 -16.58 4.21 -3.97
C PRO A 289 -15.55 4.34 -2.84
N TYR A 290 -14.33 4.78 -3.19
CA TYR A 290 -13.34 5.17 -2.20
C TYR A 290 -13.93 6.20 -1.22
N GLN A 291 -13.63 6.01 0.07
CA GLN A 291 -14.06 6.93 1.11
C GLN A 291 -13.02 8.04 1.30
N PRO A 292 -13.45 9.28 1.59
CA PRO A 292 -12.55 10.35 1.97
C PRO A 292 -11.66 9.96 3.15
N ARG A 293 -10.40 10.47 3.19
CA ARG A 293 -9.41 10.09 4.20
C ARG A 293 -9.93 10.28 5.63
N GLU A 294 -10.68 11.34 5.87
CA GLU A 294 -11.30 11.65 7.15
C GLU A 294 -12.40 10.68 7.58
N TYR A 295 -12.99 9.95 6.62
CA TYR A 295 -14.05 8.96 6.87
C TYR A 295 -13.56 7.51 6.93
N ILE A 296 -12.30 7.23 6.55
CA ILE A 296 -11.77 5.86 6.49
C ILE A 296 -11.90 5.14 7.85
N HIS A 297 -11.63 5.83 8.95
CA HIS A 297 -11.71 5.23 10.30
C HIS A 297 -13.15 4.83 10.68
N ILE A 298 -14.17 5.56 10.21
CA ILE A 298 -15.58 5.26 10.46
C ILE A 298 -16.01 4.08 9.56
N SER A 299 -15.67 4.12 8.28
CA SER A 299 -16.02 3.06 7.33
C SER A 299 -15.36 1.72 7.69
N LEU A 300 -14.07 1.69 8.02
CA LEU A 300 -13.40 0.47 8.46
C LEU A 300 -14.00 -0.08 9.76
N ALA A 301 -14.32 0.79 10.73
CA ALA A 301 -14.94 0.38 11.99
C ALA A 301 -16.36 -0.15 11.83
N SER A 302 -17.03 0.11 10.70
CA SER A 302 -18.39 -0.38 10.44
C SER A 302 -18.46 -1.87 10.09
N ALA A 303 -17.35 -2.49 9.72
CA ALA A 303 -17.28 -3.92 9.43
C ALA A 303 -17.29 -4.77 10.71
N ASP A 304 -17.72 -6.02 10.58
CA ASP A 304 -17.55 -7.06 11.58
C ASP A 304 -16.27 -7.87 11.33
N ILE A 305 -15.94 -8.06 10.05
CA ILE A 305 -14.71 -8.72 9.60
C ILE A 305 -14.08 -7.87 8.48
N GLN A 306 -12.79 -7.60 8.58
CA GLN A 306 -12.02 -6.95 7.52
C GLN A 306 -11.29 -7.98 6.66
N VAL A 307 -11.42 -7.88 5.34
CA VAL A 307 -10.81 -8.81 4.40
C VAL A 307 -9.46 -8.31 3.92
N VAL A 308 -8.46 -9.18 4.01
CA VAL A 308 -7.14 -8.98 3.41
C VAL A 308 -6.87 -10.14 2.45
N SER A 309 -6.54 -9.86 1.21
CA SER A 309 -6.18 -10.89 0.24
C SER A 309 -4.78 -10.65 -0.32
N LEU A 310 -4.07 -11.73 -0.59
CA LEU A 310 -2.76 -11.76 -1.25
C LEU A 310 -2.71 -12.97 -2.19
N GLY A 311 -2.42 -12.75 -3.47
CA GLY A 311 -2.28 -13.82 -4.45
C GLY A 311 -1.15 -14.81 -4.07
N ASP A 312 -1.31 -16.08 -4.41
CA ASP A 312 -0.39 -17.16 -4.00
C ASP A 312 1.07 -16.89 -4.38
N ASN A 313 1.31 -16.31 -5.55
CA ASN A 313 2.66 -15.99 -6.03
C ASN A 313 3.09 -14.55 -5.73
N CYS A 314 2.42 -13.86 -4.80
CA CYS A 314 2.67 -12.43 -4.53
C CYS A 314 3.49 -12.19 -3.26
N SER A 315 3.74 -13.22 -2.45
CA SER A 315 4.55 -13.11 -1.23
C SER A 315 5.99 -12.66 -1.56
N GLY A 316 6.48 -11.68 -0.82
CA GLY A 316 7.85 -11.18 -0.93
C GLY A 316 8.10 -10.13 -2.01
N PHE A 317 7.10 -9.74 -2.84
CA PHE A 317 7.29 -8.64 -3.79
C PHE A 317 6.14 -7.63 -3.82
N THR A 318 5.00 -7.92 -3.19
CA THR A 318 3.95 -6.96 -2.89
C THR A 318 3.49 -7.11 -1.44
N HIS A 319 2.90 -6.06 -0.90
CA HIS A 319 2.59 -6.00 0.53
C HIS A 319 1.18 -5.45 0.74
N PRO A 320 0.24 -6.25 1.31
CA PRO A 320 -1.13 -5.81 1.50
C PRO A 320 -1.26 -4.89 2.73
N ASN A 321 -1.08 -3.61 2.51
CA ASN A 321 -1.09 -2.57 3.56
C ASN A 321 -2.43 -2.46 4.33
N LYS A 322 -3.51 -3.04 3.79
CA LYS A 322 -4.86 -3.01 4.40
C LYS A 322 -4.88 -3.58 5.81
N ILE A 323 -4.04 -4.60 6.08
CA ILE A 323 -4.02 -5.26 7.38
C ILE A 323 -3.77 -4.27 8.52
N TYR A 324 -2.91 -3.27 8.32
CA TYR A 324 -2.56 -2.34 9.39
C TYR A 324 -3.74 -1.47 9.81
N GLY A 325 -4.46 -0.90 8.85
CA GLY A 325 -5.67 -0.12 9.12
C GLY A 325 -6.77 -0.96 9.78
N SER A 326 -6.99 -2.17 9.28
CA SER A 326 -7.99 -3.10 9.77
C SER A 326 -7.74 -3.53 11.21
N MET A 327 -6.51 -3.89 11.55
CA MET A 327 -6.13 -4.22 12.92
C MET A 327 -6.18 -2.99 13.84
N PHE A 328 -5.80 -1.82 13.35
CA PHE A 328 -5.74 -0.60 14.14
C PHE A 328 -7.13 -0.11 14.56
N VAL A 329 -8.16 -0.33 13.73
CA VAL A 329 -9.57 -0.08 14.11
C VAL A 329 -10.16 -1.17 15.00
N GLY A 330 -9.40 -2.22 15.30
CA GLY A 330 -9.82 -3.27 16.25
C GLY A 330 -10.84 -4.22 15.66
N LYS A 331 -10.69 -4.66 14.42
CA LYS A 331 -11.60 -5.64 13.81
C LYS A 331 -10.93 -6.99 13.59
N PRO A 332 -11.70 -8.10 13.69
CA PRO A 332 -11.27 -9.40 13.20
C PRO A 332 -10.86 -9.34 11.72
N ILE A 333 -9.88 -10.15 11.35
CA ILE A 333 -9.34 -10.24 9.99
C ILE A 333 -9.75 -11.57 9.36
N LEU A 334 -10.23 -11.50 8.13
CA LEU A 334 -10.29 -12.62 7.20
C LEU A 334 -9.15 -12.47 6.21
N TYR A 335 -8.20 -13.38 6.26
CA TYR A 335 -7.11 -13.46 5.30
C TYR A 335 -7.37 -14.55 4.26
N ILE A 336 -7.22 -14.20 2.98
CA ILE A 336 -7.28 -15.14 1.86
C ILE A 336 -5.94 -15.07 1.12
N GLY A 337 -5.14 -16.14 1.21
CA GLY A 337 -3.81 -16.15 0.60
C GLY A 337 -2.89 -17.24 1.11
N PRO A 338 -1.60 -17.21 0.70
CA PRO A 338 -0.62 -18.24 1.08
C PRO A 338 -0.27 -18.17 2.57
N HIS A 339 -0.04 -19.35 3.18
CA HIS A 339 0.46 -19.43 4.55
C HIS A 339 1.87 -18.88 4.71
N ASP A 340 2.73 -19.04 3.69
CA ASP A 340 4.08 -18.48 3.69
C ASP A 340 4.03 -17.00 3.25
N SER A 341 3.56 -16.14 4.15
CA SER A 341 3.39 -14.72 3.90
C SER A 341 3.53 -13.89 5.18
N HIS A 342 3.86 -12.62 4.99
CA HIS A 342 3.91 -11.65 6.09
C HIS A 342 2.57 -11.53 6.84
N ILE A 343 1.45 -11.68 6.14
CA ILE A 343 0.12 -11.58 6.76
C ILE A 343 -0.10 -12.77 7.70
N SER A 344 0.23 -13.99 7.28
CA SER A 344 0.15 -15.18 8.13
C SER A 344 1.03 -15.03 9.37
N GLU A 345 2.30 -14.57 9.23
CA GLU A 345 3.18 -14.30 10.37
C GLU A 345 2.57 -13.34 11.42
N ILE A 346 1.76 -12.37 10.98
CA ILE A 346 1.04 -11.46 11.87
C ILE A 346 -0.11 -12.19 12.54
N LEU A 347 -0.95 -12.92 11.77
CA LEU A 347 -2.16 -13.55 12.26
C LEU A 347 -1.87 -14.73 13.19
N ASP A 348 -0.76 -15.44 13.01
CA ASP A 348 -0.28 -16.49 13.93
C ASP A 348 -0.04 -15.95 15.36
N LYS A 349 0.23 -14.64 15.47
CA LYS A 349 0.40 -13.95 16.76
C LYS A 349 -0.88 -13.31 17.29
N CYS A 350 -1.97 -13.41 16.52
CA CYS A 350 -3.26 -12.80 16.80
C CYS A 350 -4.38 -13.84 16.63
N PRO A 351 -4.57 -14.77 17.59
CA PRO A 351 -5.53 -15.86 17.45
C PRO A 351 -6.97 -15.37 17.31
N GLY A 352 -7.82 -16.20 16.70
CA GLY A 352 -9.24 -15.92 16.47
C GLY A 352 -9.57 -15.28 15.14
N ASN A 353 -8.58 -14.83 14.37
CA ASN A 353 -8.74 -14.41 13.00
C ASN A 353 -9.00 -15.62 12.08
N ILE A 354 -9.55 -15.37 10.88
CA ILE A 354 -9.82 -16.42 9.89
C ILE A 354 -8.71 -16.35 8.82
N SER A 355 -8.15 -17.51 8.47
CA SER A 355 -7.17 -17.62 7.38
C SER A 355 -7.50 -18.82 6.52
N VAL A 356 -7.63 -18.59 5.20
CA VAL A 356 -7.90 -19.64 4.19
C VAL A 356 -7.03 -19.41 2.96
N ARG A 357 -6.80 -20.45 2.18
CA ARG A 357 -6.14 -20.35 0.87
C ARG A 357 -7.13 -19.97 -0.22
N HIS A 358 -6.61 -19.51 -1.35
CA HIS A 358 -7.42 -19.38 -2.55
C HIS A 358 -7.99 -20.73 -2.97
N GLY A 359 -9.30 -20.76 -3.33
CA GLY A 359 -10.05 -21.96 -3.67
C GLY A 359 -10.65 -22.72 -2.48
N GLU A 360 -10.29 -22.43 -1.25
CA GLU A 360 -10.87 -23.07 -0.05
C GLU A 360 -12.23 -22.44 0.33
N THR A 361 -13.14 -22.31 -0.64
CA THR A 361 -14.42 -21.62 -0.48
C THR A 361 -15.29 -22.26 0.60
N ASN A 362 -15.37 -23.60 0.66
CA ASN A 362 -16.18 -24.29 1.66
C ASN A 362 -15.65 -24.04 3.08
N LEU A 363 -14.32 -24.10 3.28
CA LEU A 363 -13.69 -23.80 4.56
C LEU A 363 -13.97 -22.35 4.99
N LEU A 364 -13.94 -21.38 4.02
CA LEU A 364 -14.32 -20.01 4.29
C LEU A 364 -15.78 -19.89 4.74
N VAL A 365 -16.70 -20.54 4.05
CA VAL A 365 -18.13 -20.53 4.41
C VAL A 365 -18.35 -21.12 5.81
N GLU A 366 -17.77 -22.27 6.12
CA GLU A 366 -17.81 -22.90 7.46
C GLU A 366 -17.25 -21.96 8.53
N SER A 367 -16.13 -21.30 8.23
CA SER A 367 -15.51 -20.32 9.14
C SER A 367 -16.40 -19.12 9.39
N LEU A 368 -17.08 -18.59 8.36
CA LEU A 368 -18.02 -17.48 8.50
C LEU A 368 -19.29 -17.91 9.29
N ILE A 369 -19.79 -19.12 9.07
CA ILE A 369 -20.90 -19.68 9.85
C ILE A 369 -20.48 -19.85 11.32
N SER A 370 -19.28 -20.38 11.59
CA SER A 370 -18.76 -20.49 12.95
C SER A 370 -18.59 -19.11 13.61
N PHE A 371 -18.07 -18.14 12.84
CA PHE A 371 -17.91 -16.75 13.31
C PHE A 371 -19.27 -16.12 13.69
N SER A 372 -20.33 -16.38 12.91
CA SER A 372 -21.66 -15.84 13.17
C SER A 372 -22.30 -16.34 14.47
N LYS A 373 -21.80 -17.45 15.02
CA LYS A 373 -22.26 -18.04 16.29
C LYS A 373 -21.50 -17.51 17.51
N LYS A 374 -20.42 -16.75 17.31
CA LYS A 374 -19.63 -16.17 18.40
C LYS A 374 -20.43 -15.08 19.13
N SER A 375 -20.18 -14.96 20.42
CA SER A 375 -20.69 -13.83 21.19
C SER A 375 -20.06 -12.51 20.73
N GLU A 376 -20.74 -11.41 20.95
CA GLU A 376 -20.17 -10.07 20.69
C GLU A 376 -18.91 -9.83 21.51
N GLN A 377 -18.85 -10.37 22.72
CA GLN A 377 -17.66 -10.30 23.58
C GLN A 377 -16.45 -11.00 22.95
N ASP A 378 -16.65 -12.21 22.39
CA ASP A 378 -15.56 -12.95 21.73
C ASP A 378 -15.05 -12.21 20.47
N ILE A 379 -15.98 -11.67 19.67
CA ILE A 379 -15.64 -10.89 18.48
C ILE A 379 -14.86 -9.63 18.87
N ASN A 380 -15.31 -8.93 19.89
CA ASN A 380 -14.64 -7.74 20.40
C ASN A 380 -13.25 -8.06 20.98
N LEU A 381 -13.10 -9.21 21.63
CA LEU A 381 -11.81 -9.68 22.15
C LEU A 381 -10.80 -9.92 21.02
N ILE A 382 -11.20 -10.57 19.92
CA ILE A 382 -10.33 -10.77 18.74
C ILE A 382 -9.89 -9.42 18.19
N GLY A 383 -10.83 -8.50 17.97
CA GLY A 383 -10.53 -7.15 17.48
C GLY A 383 -9.63 -6.35 18.43
N HIS A 384 -9.86 -6.45 19.73
CA HIS A 384 -9.04 -5.81 20.75
C HIS A 384 -7.59 -6.33 20.74
N ASN A 385 -7.38 -7.63 20.64
CA ASN A 385 -6.07 -8.24 20.54
C ASN A 385 -5.32 -7.77 19.26
N ASN A 386 -6.02 -7.72 18.13
CA ASN A 386 -5.51 -7.15 16.89
C ASN A 386 -5.05 -5.69 17.08
N LYS A 387 -5.87 -4.88 17.74
CA LYS A 387 -5.56 -3.46 18.03
C LYS A 387 -4.35 -3.30 18.96
N ILE A 388 -4.25 -4.11 20.00
CA ILE A 388 -3.08 -4.13 20.90
C ILE A 388 -1.82 -4.45 20.11
N PHE A 389 -1.86 -5.51 19.30
CA PHE A 389 -0.73 -5.92 18.46
C PHE A 389 -0.33 -4.81 17.49
N ALA A 390 -1.30 -4.21 16.78
CA ALA A 390 -1.06 -3.12 15.86
C ALA A 390 -0.44 -1.89 16.56
N ASN A 391 -0.93 -1.51 17.73
CA ASN A 391 -0.35 -0.41 18.53
C ASN A 391 1.08 -0.70 18.99
N LYS A 392 1.37 -1.96 19.33
CA LYS A 392 2.71 -2.37 19.75
C LYS A 392 3.72 -2.30 18.62
N PHE A 393 3.38 -2.81 17.43
CA PHE A 393 4.33 -3.06 16.34
C PHE A 393 4.18 -2.10 15.16
N PHE A 394 2.99 -1.56 14.90
CA PHE A 394 2.68 -0.78 13.69
C PHE A 394 2.22 0.66 13.97
N HIS A 395 2.43 1.14 15.20
CA HIS A 395 2.04 2.50 15.58
C HIS A 395 2.77 3.55 14.73
N PRO A 396 2.05 4.50 14.06
CA PRO A 396 2.62 5.45 13.12
C PRO A 396 3.84 6.20 13.68
N LYS A 397 3.72 6.78 14.87
CA LYS A 397 4.83 7.54 15.51
C LYS A 397 6.09 6.70 15.70
N LYS A 398 5.95 5.40 16.03
CA LYS A 398 7.11 4.49 16.22
C LYS A 398 7.77 4.17 14.89
N LEU A 399 6.98 3.83 13.86
CA LEU A 399 7.50 3.44 12.55
C LEU A 399 8.10 4.64 11.80
N ILE A 400 7.44 5.80 11.82
CA ILE A 400 7.98 7.04 11.25
C ILE A 400 9.31 7.41 11.93
N LYS A 401 9.39 7.35 13.28
CA LYS A 401 10.64 7.59 14.00
C LYS A 401 11.75 6.62 13.59
N LYS A 402 11.42 5.31 13.42
CA LYS A 402 12.35 4.29 12.94
C LYS A 402 12.81 4.58 11.51
N MET A 403 11.88 4.99 10.63
CA MET A 403 12.15 5.38 9.25
C MET A 403 13.12 6.58 9.19
N ILE A 404 12.83 7.64 9.92
CA ILE A 404 13.68 8.83 9.99
C ILE A 404 15.08 8.46 10.48
N LYS A 405 15.21 7.67 11.56
CA LYS A 405 16.51 7.20 12.07
C LYS A 405 17.28 6.40 11.02
N SER A 406 16.60 5.52 10.27
CA SER A 406 17.21 4.75 9.19
C SER A 406 17.74 5.66 8.07
N ILE A 407 16.95 6.67 7.68
CA ILE A 407 17.33 7.64 6.65
C ILE A 407 18.52 8.49 7.09
N GLU A 408 18.49 9.05 8.30
CA GLU A 408 19.58 9.88 8.86
C GLU A 408 20.90 9.10 8.97
N SER A 409 20.84 7.79 9.28
CA SER A 409 22.03 6.94 9.42
C SER A 409 22.86 6.78 8.15
N VAL A 410 22.38 7.25 7.02
CA VAL A 410 23.07 7.16 5.72
C VAL A 410 24.06 8.33 5.51
N VAL A 411 23.81 9.44 6.18
CA VAL A 411 24.58 10.68 6.01
C VAL A 411 25.54 10.91 7.19
N ASN A 412 25.24 10.30 8.34
CA ASN A 412 26.13 10.25 9.50
C ASN A 412 27.12 9.09 9.35
#